data_47b8b9d0456d7bdae72d4ec5031423e1
#
_entry.id   47b8b9d0456d7bdae72d4ec5031423e1
#
_cell.length_a   1.000
_cell.length_b   1.000
_cell.length_c   1.000
_cell.angle_alpha   90.00
_cell.angle_beta   90.00
_cell.angle_gamma   90.00
#
_symmetry.space_group_name_H-M   'P 1'
#
loop_
_entity.id
_entity.type
_entity.pdbx_description
1 polymer ?
#
loop_
_entity_poly.entity_id
_entity_poly.type
_entity_poly.pdbx_seq_one_letter_code
_entity_poly.pdbx_strand_id
1 'polypeptide(L)'
;SGLVTLIQATKLVRLPIVQGPSAAFDALMIAAGTAGSLAAAGTSIFISSLIFLVLCLTRVIEKLRFLFAPIVSGVIIFLVGVSLSGFTLSEFLGGAPGDKGFADPKTLAVSIITCVLVVVLSQFGKGMVKALSYLIALVVGTALSLAFGMADFSAVASKPWLGLPKFMPYGGFDFNAAIFVPFFIAYLVAIMEALGVYQAATEIQGTKLQDRQVRYGLAGEAAGSAISSLIGGFTTTAYPQNVALLKVTDEGKTRTRVPVIIAGVVFVVLGFIPKAGAVLSLIPSPVIGGIFLPAAASLISTGFNTLRKVESDDRTQVVIGLSLLLGIALPNALSGLEGGAHVFFSNSILVGAFSVVILKALIIDLPNFIARHADERTKQAE
;
A
#
# COMPACT_ATOMS: atom_id res chain seq x y z
N SER A 1 -10.47 8.59 1.94
CA SER A 1 -9.25 8.69 2.77
C SER A 1 -9.41 9.68 3.93
N GLY A 2 -9.78 10.96 3.70
CA GLY A 2 -9.84 12.00 4.75
C GLY A 2 -10.77 11.66 5.92
N LEU A 3 -12.02 11.27 5.66
CA LEU A 3 -12.95 10.86 6.71
C LEU A 3 -12.47 9.64 7.49
N VAL A 4 -11.90 8.66 6.79
CA VAL A 4 -11.32 7.46 7.44
C VAL A 4 -10.16 7.87 8.33
N THR A 5 -9.25 8.72 7.86
CA THR A 5 -8.15 9.28 8.65
C THR A 5 -8.64 9.95 9.93
N LEU A 6 -9.67 10.82 9.83
CA LEU A 6 -10.24 11.52 10.98
C LEU A 6 -10.83 10.57 12.02
N ILE A 7 -11.63 9.60 11.58
CA ILE A 7 -12.27 8.63 12.45
C ILE A 7 -11.23 7.71 13.10
N GLN A 8 -10.26 7.24 12.33
CA GLN A 8 -9.17 6.39 12.82
C GLN A 8 -8.32 7.11 13.88
N ALA A 9 -7.83 8.31 13.56
CA ALA A 9 -6.98 9.07 14.45
C ALA A 9 -7.67 9.54 15.73
N THR A 10 -8.99 9.80 15.70
CA THR A 10 -9.72 10.35 16.85
C THR A 10 -10.43 9.30 17.70
N LYS A 11 -11.06 8.29 17.08
CA LYS A 11 -11.99 7.37 17.78
C LYS A 11 -11.55 5.92 17.80
N LEU A 12 -11.07 5.36 16.68
CA LEU A 12 -10.85 3.93 16.54
C LEU A 12 -9.46 3.49 16.99
N VAL A 13 -8.44 3.71 16.18
CA VAL A 13 -7.05 3.29 16.50
C VAL A 13 -6.38 4.29 17.44
N ARG A 14 -6.68 5.56 17.28
CA ARG A 14 -6.09 6.66 18.04
C ARG A 14 -4.56 6.77 17.87
N LEU A 15 -4.06 6.38 16.72
CA LEU A 15 -2.67 6.54 16.32
C LEU A 15 -2.53 7.68 15.31
N PRO A 16 -1.38 8.36 15.25
CA PRO A 16 -1.13 9.44 14.29
C PRO A 16 -0.78 8.87 12.91
N ILE A 17 -1.72 8.22 12.27
CA ILE A 17 -1.57 7.54 10.99
C ILE A 17 -2.58 8.07 9.99
N VAL A 18 -2.11 8.46 8.80
CA VAL A 18 -2.96 8.85 7.67
C VAL A 18 -3.41 7.58 6.94
N GLN A 19 -4.65 7.59 6.50
CA GLN A 19 -5.28 6.53 5.70
C GLN A 19 -5.38 6.97 4.24
N GLY A 20 -5.01 6.08 3.33
CA GLY A 20 -5.07 6.36 1.90
C GLY A 20 -5.29 5.11 1.07
N PRO A 21 -5.30 5.22 -0.28
CA PRO A 21 -5.48 4.07 -1.15
C PRO A 21 -4.33 3.07 -0.98
N SER A 22 -4.64 1.77 -0.94
CA SER A 22 -3.62 0.71 -0.81
C SER A 22 -2.95 0.42 -2.14
N ALA A 23 -1.61 0.47 -2.16
CA ALA A 23 -0.80 0.13 -3.33
C ALA A 23 -0.94 -1.34 -3.78
N ALA A 24 -1.42 -2.23 -2.89
CA ALA A 24 -1.69 -3.63 -3.25
C ALA A 24 -2.76 -3.78 -4.35
N PHE A 25 -3.56 -2.74 -4.58
CA PHE A 25 -4.61 -2.73 -5.61
C PHE A 25 -4.20 -2.06 -6.92
N ASP A 26 -3.06 -1.35 -6.97
CA ASP A 26 -2.69 -0.53 -8.13
C ASP A 26 -2.63 -1.35 -9.42
N ALA A 27 -1.91 -2.46 -9.43
CA ALA A 27 -1.80 -3.34 -10.61
C ALA A 27 -3.15 -3.94 -11.03
N LEU A 28 -3.99 -4.34 -10.05
CA LEU A 28 -5.32 -4.89 -10.30
C LEU A 28 -6.28 -3.84 -10.87
N MET A 29 -6.21 -2.61 -10.37
CA MET A 29 -7.03 -1.49 -10.86
C MET A 29 -6.61 -1.04 -12.25
N ILE A 30 -5.31 -1.01 -12.55
CA ILE A 30 -4.80 -0.74 -13.89
C ILE A 30 -5.30 -1.81 -14.86
N ALA A 31 -5.15 -3.09 -14.52
CA ALA A 31 -5.63 -4.20 -15.33
C ALA A 31 -7.16 -4.15 -15.55
N ALA A 32 -7.92 -3.84 -14.52
CA ALA A 32 -9.37 -3.68 -14.62
C ALA A 32 -9.75 -2.46 -15.48
N GLY A 33 -8.99 -1.37 -15.40
CA GLY A 33 -9.19 -0.17 -16.22
C GLY A 33 -8.96 -0.43 -17.71
N THR A 34 -7.87 -1.11 -18.06
CA THR A 34 -7.54 -1.47 -19.45
C THR A 34 -8.51 -2.49 -20.04
N ALA A 35 -9.05 -3.39 -19.22
CA ALA A 35 -10.05 -4.39 -19.62
C ALA A 35 -11.49 -3.84 -19.64
N GLY A 36 -11.73 -2.58 -19.27
CA GLY A 36 -13.08 -1.99 -19.19
C GLY A 36 -13.95 -2.57 -18.07
N SER A 37 -13.35 -3.19 -17.05
CA SER A 37 -14.03 -3.91 -15.95
C SER A 37 -13.98 -3.19 -14.60
N LEU A 38 -13.90 -1.85 -14.60
CA LEU A 38 -13.84 -1.05 -13.36
C LEU A 38 -15.08 -1.22 -12.47
N ALA A 39 -16.26 -1.46 -13.05
CA ALA A 39 -17.48 -1.76 -12.28
C ALA A 39 -17.31 -3.05 -11.47
N ALA A 40 -16.77 -4.12 -12.07
CA ALA A 40 -16.49 -5.38 -11.38
C ALA A 40 -15.39 -5.24 -10.33
N ALA A 41 -14.36 -4.43 -10.59
CA ALA A 41 -13.32 -4.08 -9.62
C ALA A 41 -13.90 -3.35 -8.40
N GLY A 42 -14.71 -2.32 -8.62
CA GLY A 42 -15.40 -1.58 -7.55
C GLY A 42 -16.32 -2.46 -6.72
N THR A 43 -17.09 -3.35 -7.39
CA THR A 43 -17.93 -4.35 -6.73
C THR A 43 -17.12 -5.33 -5.90
N SER A 44 -15.98 -5.78 -6.42
CA SER A 44 -15.06 -6.68 -5.71
C SER A 44 -14.48 -6.05 -4.45
N ILE A 45 -14.07 -4.78 -4.51
CA ILE A 45 -13.62 -4.01 -3.34
C ILE A 45 -14.76 -3.90 -2.33
N PHE A 46 -15.97 -3.56 -2.77
CA PHE A 46 -17.14 -3.40 -1.90
C PHE A 46 -17.46 -4.68 -1.14
N ILE A 47 -17.59 -5.81 -1.86
CA ILE A 47 -17.93 -7.12 -1.25
C ILE A 47 -16.79 -7.56 -0.30
N SER A 48 -15.54 -7.47 -0.73
CA SER A 48 -14.39 -7.80 0.11
C SER A 48 -14.38 -6.97 1.40
N SER A 49 -14.66 -5.67 1.28
CA SER A 49 -14.74 -4.76 2.44
C SER A 49 -15.83 -5.17 3.42
N LEU A 50 -17.01 -5.55 2.95
CA LEU A 50 -18.09 -6.02 3.82
C LEU A 50 -17.74 -7.34 4.52
N ILE A 51 -17.13 -8.29 3.80
CA ILE A 51 -16.67 -9.56 4.39
C ILE A 51 -15.67 -9.28 5.51
N PHE A 52 -14.65 -8.44 5.26
CA PHE A 52 -13.65 -8.10 6.27
C PHE A 52 -14.22 -7.28 7.42
N LEU A 53 -15.18 -6.40 7.18
CA LEU A 53 -15.91 -5.70 8.23
C LEU A 53 -16.56 -6.69 9.19
N VAL A 54 -17.26 -7.70 8.67
CA VAL A 54 -17.89 -8.76 9.47
C VAL A 54 -16.84 -9.58 10.21
N LEU A 55 -15.75 -10.01 9.55
CA LEU A 55 -14.66 -10.77 10.17
C LEU A 55 -13.99 -10.00 11.33
N CYS A 56 -13.82 -8.68 11.18
CA CYS A 56 -13.29 -7.83 12.25
C CYS A 56 -14.29 -7.71 13.42
N LEU A 57 -15.56 -7.44 13.16
CA LEU A 57 -16.57 -7.27 14.20
C LEU A 57 -16.85 -8.58 14.97
N THR A 58 -16.79 -9.72 14.30
CA THR A 58 -16.98 -11.05 14.90
C THR A 58 -15.73 -11.61 15.58
N ARG A 59 -14.64 -10.85 15.65
CA ARG A 59 -13.33 -11.26 16.23
C ARG A 59 -12.64 -12.44 15.51
N VAL A 60 -13.11 -12.87 14.38
CA VAL A 60 -12.45 -13.93 13.59
C VAL A 60 -11.05 -13.50 13.18
N ILE A 61 -10.87 -12.21 12.91
CA ILE A 61 -9.56 -11.63 12.55
C ILE A 61 -8.50 -11.88 13.65
N GLU A 62 -8.89 -11.96 14.92
CA GLU A 62 -7.98 -12.25 16.03
C GLU A 62 -7.40 -13.68 15.94
N LYS A 63 -8.15 -14.64 15.38
CA LYS A 63 -7.70 -16.01 15.13
C LYS A 63 -6.73 -16.10 13.96
N LEU A 64 -6.74 -15.12 13.06
CA LEU A 64 -5.86 -15.02 11.91
C LEU A 64 -4.51 -14.35 12.23
N ARG A 65 -4.17 -14.18 13.53
CA ARG A 65 -2.91 -13.55 13.98
C ARG A 65 -1.64 -14.21 13.38
N PHE A 66 -1.69 -15.48 13.02
CA PHE A 66 -0.56 -16.17 12.38
C PHE A 66 -0.18 -15.52 11.01
N LEU A 67 -1.15 -14.89 10.33
CA LEU A 67 -0.92 -14.16 9.10
C LEU A 67 -0.13 -12.85 9.34
N PHE A 68 -0.08 -12.38 10.58
CA PHE A 68 0.53 -11.11 10.97
C PHE A 68 1.92 -11.26 11.58
N ALA A 69 2.49 -12.47 11.52
CA ALA A 69 3.85 -12.71 11.97
C ALA A 69 4.82 -11.79 11.20
N PRO A 70 5.88 -11.25 11.86
CA PRO A 70 6.83 -10.34 11.20
C PRO A 70 7.46 -10.90 9.92
N ILE A 71 7.65 -12.22 9.83
CA ILE A 71 8.14 -12.90 8.64
C ILE A 71 7.17 -12.71 7.45
N VAL A 72 5.86 -12.84 7.70
CA VAL A 72 4.82 -12.68 6.66
C VAL A 72 4.71 -11.23 6.24
N SER A 73 4.57 -10.31 7.22
CA SER A 73 4.47 -8.88 6.95
C SER A 73 5.71 -8.33 6.24
N GLY A 74 6.91 -8.78 6.64
CA GLY A 74 8.16 -8.33 6.04
C GLY A 74 8.30 -8.76 4.57
N VAL A 75 7.98 -10.02 4.24
CA VAL A 75 7.97 -10.51 2.85
C VAL A 75 6.97 -9.72 2.01
N ILE A 76 5.77 -9.50 2.52
CA ILE A 76 4.71 -8.78 1.79
C ILE A 76 5.11 -7.33 1.53
N ILE A 77 5.55 -6.58 2.55
CA ILE A 77 5.95 -5.17 2.40
C ILE A 77 7.13 -5.05 1.40
N PHE A 78 8.08 -5.99 1.46
CA PHE A 78 9.19 -6.06 0.51
C PHE A 78 8.67 -6.24 -0.92
N LEU A 79 7.77 -7.21 -1.14
CA LEU A 79 7.21 -7.50 -2.46
C LEU A 79 6.29 -6.39 -2.99
N VAL A 80 5.59 -5.65 -2.12
CA VAL A 80 4.86 -4.42 -2.53
C VAL A 80 5.84 -3.42 -3.15
N GLY A 81 6.98 -3.16 -2.50
CA GLY A 81 7.99 -2.29 -3.06
C GLY A 81 8.56 -2.78 -4.40
N VAL A 82 8.83 -4.09 -4.51
CA VAL A 82 9.30 -4.71 -5.77
C VAL A 82 8.23 -4.65 -6.86
N SER A 83 6.97 -4.92 -6.52
CA SER A 83 5.85 -4.89 -7.49
C SER A 83 5.65 -3.49 -8.09
N LEU A 84 5.89 -2.44 -7.31
CA LEU A 84 5.83 -1.07 -7.79
C LEU A 84 6.98 -0.69 -8.73
N SER A 85 8.06 -1.47 -8.78
CA SER A 85 9.25 -1.11 -9.57
C SER A 85 8.96 -1.03 -11.08
N GLY A 86 8.16 -1.94 -11.63
CA GLY A 86 7.79 -1.93 -13.04
C GLY A 86 7.03 -0.67 -13.44
N PHE A 87 5.98 -0.33 -12.71
CA PHE A 87 5.22 0.91 -12.90
C PHE A 87 6.13 2.14 -12.73
N THR A 88 6.88 2.17 -11.64
CA THR A 88 7.77 3.28 -11.31
C THR A 88 8.81 3.55 -12.40
N LEU A 89 9.44 2.49 -12.91
CA LEU A 89 10.44 2.62 -13.98
C LEU A 89 9.80 3.03 -15.32
N SER A 90 8.61 2.51 -15.64
CA SER A 90 7.87 2.96 -16.82
C SER A 90 7.56 4.45 -16.73
N GLU A 91 7.02 4.94 -15.63
CA GLU A 91 6.75 6.37 -15.42
C GLU A 91 8.05 7.20 -15.42
N PHE A 92 9.12 6.70 -14.80
CA PHE A 92 10.42 7.35 -14.76
C PHE A 92 11.05 7.52 -16.14
N LEU A 93 10.86 6.53 -17.01
CA LEU A 93 11.34 6.55 -18.39
C LEU A 93 10.38 7.27 -19.37
N GLY A 94 9.19 7.67 -18.88
CA GLY A 94 8.19 8.39 -19.68
C GLY A 94 7.29 7.49 -20.52
N GLY A 95 7.11 6.23 -20.11
CA GLY A 95 6.23 5.25 -20.77
C GLY A 95 6.91 3.92 -21.05
N ALA A 96 6.36 3.18 -22.01
CA ALA A 96 6.92 1.93 -22.51
C ALA A 96 7.85 2.15 -23.71
N PRO A 97 8.74 1.19 -24.04
CA PRO A 97 9.54 1.24 -25.25
C PRO A 97 8.67 1.41 -26.50
N GLY A 98 8.89 2.49 -27.25
CA GLY A 98 8.10 2.87 -28.43
C GLY A 98 7.13 4.03 -28.21
N ASP A 99 6.87 4.42 -26.97
CA ASP A 99 6.06 5.61 -26.67
C ASP A 99 6.82 6.92 -26.99
N LYS A 100 6.06 7.96 -27.36
CA LYS A 100 6.64 9.30 -27.55
C LYS A 100 7.20 9.81 -26.22
N GLY A 101 8.50 10.13 -26.21
CA GLY A 101 9.19 10.63 -25.02
C GLY A 101 9.80 9.55 -24.15
N PHE A 102 9.70 8.26 -24.52
CA PHE A 102 10.40 7.17 -23.81
C PHE A 102 11.91 7.42 -23.84
N ALA A 103 12.50 7.47 -22.65
CA ALA A 103 13.93 7.70 -22.40
C ALA A 103 14.51 8.96 -23.09
N ASP A 104 13.65 9.92 -23.49
CA ASP A 104 14.09 11.20 -24.06
C ASP A 104 14.92 11.98 -23.03
N PRO A 105 15.98 12.71 -23.43
CA PRO A 105 16.82 13.47 -22.52
C PRO A 105 16.06 14.43 -21.59
N LYS A 106 14.96 15.06 -22.07
CA LYS A 106 14.13 15.93 -21.24
C LYS A 106 13.36 15.13 -20.18
N THR A 107 12.78 14.00 -20.57
CA THR A 107 12.10 13.06 -19.68
C THR A 107 13.02 12.60 -18.57
N LEU A 108 14.21 12.10 -18.94
CA LEU A 108 15.21 11.65 -17.98
C LEU A 108 15.70 12.76 -17.07
N ALA A 109 15.90 13.98 -17.59
CA ALA A 109 16.30 15.13 -16.77
C ALA A 109 15.25 15.43 -15.69
N VAL A 110 13.96 15.47 -16.04
CA VAL A 110 12.87 15.70 -15.09
C VAL A 110 12.84 14.59 -14.04
N SER A 111 12.87 13.33 -14.46
CA SER A 111 12.81 12.18 -13.56
C SER A 111 13.98 12.13 -12.60
N ILE A 112 15.20 12.30 -13.11
CA ILE A 112 16.43 12.26 -12.31
C ILE A 112 16.44 13.43 -11.31
N ILE A 113 16.17 14.66 -11.75
CA ILE A 113 16.16 15.83 -10.87
C ILE A 113 15.10 15.65 -9.77
N THR A 114 13.89 15.20 -10.12
CA THR A 114 12.81 14.94 -9.15
C THR A 114 13.23 13.88 -8.14
N CYS A 115 13.79 12.75 -8.60
CA CYS A 115 14.26 11.66 -7.76
C CYS A 115 15.40 12.12 -6.82
N VAL A 116 16.41 12.80 -7.36
CA VAL A 116 17.54 13.33 -6.58
C VAL A 116 17.04 14.32 -5.53
N LEU A 117 16.10 15.20 -5.86
CA LEU A 117 15.50 16.11 -4.88
C LEU A 117 14.82 15.35 -3.73
N VAL A 118 13.99 14.32 -4.03
CA VAL A 118 13.39 13.50 -2.98
C VAL A 118 14.47 12.90 -2.09
N VAL A 119 15.47 12.25 -2.69
CA VAL A 119 16.54 11.57 -1.93
C VAL A 119 17.33 12.57 -1.09
N VAL A 120 17.81 13.66 -1.68
CA VAL A 120 18.62 14.67 -0.98
C VAL A 120 17.84 15.32 0.15
N LEU A 121 16.60 15.77 -0.11
CA LEU A 121 15.81 16.45 0.89
C LEU A 121 15.33 15.49 1.99
N SER A 122 15.03 14.23 1.68
CA SER A 122 14.61 13.24 2.68
C SER A 122 15.76 12.74 3.55
N GLN A 123 16.98 12.66 3.02
CA GLN A 123 18.15 12.17 3.77
C GLN A 123 18.88 13.30 4.50
N PHE A 124 19.13 14.43 3.84
CA PHE A 124 19.95 15.52 4.35
C PHE A 124 19.13 16.72 4.84
N GLY A 125 17.86 16.83 4.46
CA GLY A 125 16.96 17.88 4.93
C GLY A 125 16.74 17.83 6.44
N LYS A 126 16.42 18.97 7.04
CA LYS A 126 16.11 19.11 8.47
C LYS A 126 14.68 19.67 8.66
N GLY A 127 14.01 19.25 9.72
CA GLY A 127 12.69 19.77 10.11
C GLY A 127 11.67 19.70 8.98
N MET A 128 11.05 20.83 8.65
CA MET A 128 10.01 20.95 7.62
C MET A 128 10.47 20.56 6.22
N VAL A 129 11.74 20.86 5.85
CA VAL A 129 12.28 20.51 4.53
C VAL A 129 12.31 19.01 4.33
N LYS A 130 12.75 18.26 5.34
CA LYS A 130 12.72 16.79 5.32
C LYS A 130 11.30 16.25 5.25
N ALA A 131 10.39 16.81 6.05
CA ALA A 131 9.00 16.39 6.09
C ALA A 131 8.27 16.63 4.76
N LEU A 132 8.58 17.72 4.06
CA LEU A 132 7.96 18.11 2.80
C LEU A 132 8.75 17.71 1.56
N SER A 133 9.78 16.86 1.68
CA SER A 133 10.70 16.49 0.59
C SER A 133 9.98 16.02 -0.67
N TYR A 134 8.97 15.15 -0.53
CA TYR A 134 8.16 14.64 -1.64
C TYR A 134 7.33 15.75 -2.29
N LEU A 135 6.72 16.63 -1.49
CA LEU A 135 5.92 17.75 -2.00
C LEU A 135 6.79 18.77 -2.73
N ILE A 136 7.96 19.11 -2.18
CA ILE A 136 8.91 20.03 -2.81
C ILE A 136 9.37 19.46 -4.16
N ALA A 137 9.75 18.18 -4.20
CA ALA A 137 10.15 17.52 -5.43
C ALA A 137 9.02 17.45 -6.47
N LEU A 138 7.76 17.22 -6.03
CA LEU A 138 6.58 17.26 -6.88
C LEU A 138 6.42 18.63 -7.55
N VAL A 139 6.47 19.68 -6.77
CA VAL A 139 6.30 21.06 -7.27
C VAL A 139 7.44 21.44 -8.22
N VAL A 140 8.69 21.18 -7.84
CA VAL A 140 9.86 21.50 -8.67
C VAL A 140 9.87 20.67 -9.95
N GLY A 141 9.61 19.36 -9.87
CA GLY A 141 9.54 18.47 -11.04
C GLY A 141 8.44 18.87 -12.01
N THR A 142 7.25 19.24 -11.48
CA THR A 142 6.13 19.72 -12.30
C THR A 142 6.48 21.07 -12.96
N ALA A 143 7.09 21.99 -12.23
CA ALA A 143 7.53 23.27 -12.81
C ALA A 143 8.57 23.08 -13.91
N LEU A 144 9.52 22.16 -13.72
CA LEU A 144 10.51 21.80 -14.73
C LEU A 144 9.86 21.18 -15.97
N SER A 145 8.87 20.31 -15.78
CA SER A 145 8.10 19.70 -16.88
C SER A 145 7.33 20.75 -17.69
N LEU A 146 6.77 21.76 -17.02
CA LEU A 146 6.14 22.90 -17.67
C LEU A 146 7.13 23.71 -18.50
N ALA A 147 8.32 23.97 -17.97
CA ALA A 147 9.37 24.68 -18.69
C ALA A 147 9.85 23.94 -19.93
N PHE A 148 9.82 22.61 -19.94
CA PHE A 148 10.14 21.78 -21.11
C PHE A 148 8.95 21.55 -22.04
N GLY A 149 7.77 22.12 -21.74
CA GLY A 149 6.55 21.93 -22.54
C GLY A 149 5.97 20.52 -22.49
N MET A 150 6.27 19.76 -21.43
CA MET A 150 5.81 18.38 -21.23
C MET A 150 4.47 18.29 -20.48
N ALA A 151 3.99 19.39 -19.91
CA ALA A 151 2.76 19.45 -19.14
C ALA A 151 1.82 20.53 -19.72
N ASP A 152 0.55 20.20 -19.82
CA ASP A 152 -0.52 21.14 -20.20
C ASP A 152 -1.63 21.10 -19.14
N PHE A 153 -1.77 22.21 -18.43
CA PHE A 153 -2.82 22.40 -17.40
C PHE A 153 -4.04 23.19 -17.94
N SER A 154 -4.15 23.43 -19.23
CA SER A 154 -5.27 24.17 -19.82
C SER A 154 -6.63 23.53 -19.49
N ALA A 155 -6.70 22.20 -19.44
CA ALA A 155 -7.90 21.46 -19.07
C ALA A 155 -8.37 21.69 -17.64
N VAL A 156 -7.51 22.17 -16.72
CA VAL A 156 -7.88 22.51 -15.34
C VAL A 156 -8.83 23.70 -15.31
N ALA A 157 -8.69 24.66 -16.25
CA ALA A 157 -9.54 25.85 -16.32
C ALA A 157 -11.03 25.49 -16.46
N SER A 158 -11.34 24.44 -17.23
CA SER A 158 -12.71 23.97 -17.48
C SER A 158 -13.37 23.25 -16.29
N LYS A 159 -12.60 22.85 -15.28
CA LYS A 159 -13.14 22.11 -14.12
C LYS A 159 -13.75 23.05 -13.09
N PRO A 160 -14.88 22.67 -12.47
CA PRO A 160 -15.49 23.47 -11.42
C PRO A 160 -14.60 23.50 -10.16
N TRP A 161 -14.74 24.59 -9.38
CA TRP A 161 -14.08 24.72 -8.09
C TRP A 161 -14.68 23.81 -7.02
N LEU A 162 -16.00 23.57 -7.07
CA LEU A 162 -16.72 22.72 -6.14
C LEU A 162 -17.47 21.63 -6.90
N GLY A 163 -17.44 20.41 -6.37
CA GLY A 163 -18.14 19.28 -6.92
C GLY A 163 -18.37 18.20 -5.89
N LEU A 164 -19.44 17.44 -6.05
CA LEU A 164 -19.71 16.28 -5.22
C LEU A 164 -19.13 15.02 -5.87
N PRO A 165 -18.61 14.06 -5.07
CA PRO A 165 -18.25 12.74 -5.58
C PRO A 165 -19.46 12.09 -6.27
N LYS A 166 -19.22 11.48 -7.42
CA LYS A 166 -20.26 10.73 -8.13
C LYS A 166 -20.47 9.38 -7.45
N PHE A 167 -21.71 9.01 -7.21
CA PHE A 167 -22.05 7.69 -6.74
C PHE A 167 -21.93 6.68 -7.89
N MET A 168 -21.22 5.59 -7.68
CA MET A 168 -20.95 4.51 -8.65
C MET A 168 -20.48 5.01 -10.02
N PRO A 169 -19.35 5.76 -10.11
CA PRO A 169 -18.93 6.42 -11.35
C PRO A 169 -18.54 5.45 -12.46
N TYR A 170 -18.28 4.19 -12.13
CA TYR A 170 -17.89 3.14 -13.09
C TYR A 170 -19.07 2.26 -13.56
N GLY A 171 -20.30 2.59 -13.15
CA GLY A 171 -21.51 1.79 -13.41
C GLY A 171 -22.07 1.14 -12.17
N GLY A 172 -23.11 0.30 -12.33
CA GLY A 172 -23.75 -0.46 -11.26
C GLY A 172 -22.87 -1.57 -10.70
N PHE A 173 -23.42 -2.33 -9.75
CA PHE A 173 -22.76 -3.55 -9.28
C PHE A 173 -22.63 -4.56 -10.42
N ASP A 174 -21.42 -5.02 -10.64
CA ASP A 174 -21.08 -6.07 -11.59
C ASP A 174 -20.18 -7.09 -10.87
N PHE A 175 -20.66 -8.33 -10.71
CA PHE A 175 -19.91 -9.37 -10.03
C PHE A 175 -19.27 -10.33 -11.02
N ASN A 176 -17.95 -10.39 -10.98
CA ASN A 176 -17.16 -11.36 -11.73
C ASN A 176 -16.21 -12.08 -10.77
N ALA A 177 -16.38 -13.39 -10.63
CA ALA A 177 -15.59 -14.19 -9.68
C ALA A 177 -14.10 -14.19 -10.03
N ALA A 178 -13.72 -14.14 -11.32
CA ALA A 178 -12.32 -14.09 -11.75
C ALA A 178 -11.64 -12.79 -11.34
N ILE A 179 -12.40 -11.68 -11.25
CA ILE A 179 -11.92 -10.38 -10.76
C ILE A 179 -12.00 -10.35 -9.24
N PHE A 180 -13.06 -10.89 -8.65
CA PHE A 180 -13.29 -10.84 -7.20
C PHE A 180 -12.17 -11.54 -6.41
N VAL A 181 -11.76 -12.73 -6.82
CA VAL A 181 -10.75 -13.51 -6.06
C VAL A 181 -9.43 -12.77 -5.89
N PRO A 182 -8.78 -12.23 -6.92
CA PRO A 182 -7.58 -11.42 -6.77
C PRO A 182 -7.77 -10.19 -5.89
N PHE A 183 -8.89 -9.48 -6.03
CA PHE A 183 -9.21 -8.31 -5.21
C PHE A 183 -9.41 -8.67 -3.74
N PHE A 184 -10.06 -9.80 -3.46
CA PHE A 184 -10.24 -10.30 -2.10
C PHE A 184 -8.89 -10.66 -1.44
N ILE A 185 -7.98 -11.27 -2.20
CA ILE A 185 -6.65 -11.61 -1.71
C ILE A 185 -5.81 -10.34 -1.52
N ALA A 186 -5.87 -9.37 -2.45
CA ALA A 186 -5.23 -8.07 -2.27
C ALA A 186 -5.76 -7.34 -1.02
N TYR A 187 -7.03 -7.57 -0.67
CA TYR A 187 -7.59 -7.03 0.55
C TYR A 187 -6.97 -7.64 1.81
N LEU A 188 -6.70 -8.96 1.83
CA LEU A 188 -5.93 -9.61 2.90
C LEU A 188 -4.55 -8.95 3.05
N VAL A 189 -3.88 -8.67 1.93
CA VAL A 189 -2.57 -8.00 1.93
C VAL A 189 -2.68 -6.60 2.53
N ALA A 190 -3.68 -5.81 2.15
CA ALA A 190 -3.90 -4.47 2.69
C ALA A 190 -4.13 -4.49 4.21
N ILE A 191 -4.86 -5.48 4.73
CA ILE A 191 -5.05 -5.67 6.18
C ILE A 191 -3.72 -5.99 6.88
N MET A 192 -2.89 -6.85 6.29
CA MET A 192 -1.57 -7.17 6.85
C MET A 192 -0.65 -5.95 6.86
N GLU A 193 -0.67 -5.15 5.80
CA GLU A 193 0.04 -3.88 5.70
C GLU A 193 -0.41 -2.92 6.82
N ALA A 194 -1.72 -2.72 6.99
CA ALA A 194 -2.29 -1.85 8.02
C ALA A 194 -1.85 -2.26 9.44
N LEU A 195 -1.85 -3.56 9.73
CA LEU A 195 -1.40 -4.08 11.02
C LEU A 195 0.09 -3.84 11.27
N GLY A 196 0.92 -4.04 10.24
CA GLY A 196 2.34 -3.71 10.31
C GLY A 196 2.58 -2.23 10.63
N VAL A 197 1.80 -1.34 10.02
CA VAL A 197 1.83 0.10 10.29
C VAL A 197 1.38 0.43 11.71
N TYR A 198 0.29 -0.19 12.20
CA TYR A 198 -0.19 0.01 13.57
C TYR A 198 0.84 -0.44 14.60
N GLN A 199 1.47 -1.60 14.39
CA GLN A 199 2.54 -2.09 15.26
C GLN A 199 3.72 -1.13 15.28
N ALA A 200 4.23 -0.74 14.11
CA ALA A 200 5.36 0.16 14.00
C ALA A 200 5.09 1.54 14.63
N ALA A 201 3.87 2.07 14.47
CA ALA A 201 3.48 3.33 15.08
C ALA A 201 3.39 3.24 16.62
N THR A 202 2.87 2.13 17.17
CA THR A 202 2.83 1.92 18.61
C THR A 202 4.21 1.70 19.21
N GLU A 203 5.11 1.00 18.50
CA GLU A 203 6.52 0.85 18.90
C GLU A 203 7.23 2.22 19.03
N ILE A 204 7.04 3.11 18.02
CA ILE A 204 7.62 4.46 18.06
C ILE A 204 7.06 5.27 19.23
N GLN A 205 5.76 5.11 19.54
CA GLN A 205 5.14 5.78 20.68
C GLN A 205 5.45 5.15 22.04
N GLY A 206 6.22 4.05 22.08
CA GLY A 206 6.51 3.30 23.31
C GLY A 206 5.27 2.69 23.95
N THR A 207 4.25 2.33 23.14
CA THR A 207 3.00 1.71 23.59
C THR A 207 2.82 0.33 22.97
N LYS A 208 1.93 -0.49 23.54
CA LYS A 208 1.56 -1.79 22.97
C LYS A 208 0.26 -1.66 22.17
N LEU A 209 0.24 -2.25 21.00
CA LEU A 209 -0.96 -2.34 20.17
C LEU A 209 -2.01 -3.20 20.88
N GLN A 210 -3.17 -2.62 21.15
CA GLN A 210 -4.28 -3.29 21.83
C GLN A 210 -5.18 -4.03 20.83
N ASP A 211 -5.74 -5.17 21.22
CA ASP A 211 -6.68 -5.93 20.40
C ASP A 211 -7.89 -5.12 19.95
N ARG A 212 -8.37 -4.22 20.82
CA ARG A 212 -9.43 -3.27 20.50
C ARG A 212 -9.04 -2.34 19.36
N GLN A 213 -7.82 -1.82 19.36
CA GLN A 213 -7.30 -0.95 18.29
C GLN A 213 -7.20 -1.70 16.97
N VAL A 214 -6.69 -2.93 16.99
CA VAL A 214 -6.66 -3.81 15.80
C VAL A 214 -8.06 -4.01 15.25
N ARG A 215 -8.97 -4.50 16.07
CA ARG A 215 -10.32 -4.84 15.64
C ARG A 215 -11.07 -3.65 15.05
N TYR A 216 -11.17 -2.56 15.80
CA TYR A 216 -11.92 -1.38 15.34
C TYR A 216 -11.16 -0.58 14.30
N GLY A 217 -9.84 -0.62 14.28
CA GLY A 217 -9.01 -0.03 13.24
C GLY A 217 -9.29 -0.68 11.90
N LEU A 218 -9.12 -2.00 11.82
CA LEU A 218 -9.39 -2.75 10.59
C LEU A 218 -10.86 -2.69 10.17
N ALA A 219 -11.81 -2.73 11.14
CA ALA A 219 -13.22 -2.52 10.83
C ALA A 219 -13.50 -1.14 10.24
N GLY A 220 -12.82 -0.09 10.75
CA GLY A 220 -12.92 1.26 10.22
C GLY A 220 -12.33 1.41 8.82
N GLU A 221 -11.21 0.75 8.53
CA GLU A 221 -10.66 0.67 7.18
C GLU A 221 -11.59 -0.08 6.23
N ALA A 222 -12.17 -1.18 6.68
CA ALA A 222 -13.12 -1.95 5.89
C ALA A 222 -14.38 -1.14 5.57
N ALA A 223 -14.98 -0.48 6.56
CA ALA A 223 -16.12 0.42 6.33
C ALA A 223 -15.75 1.59 5.40
N GLY A 224 -14.57 2.18 5.60
CA GLY A 224 -14.04 3.24 4.75
C GLY A 224 -13.82 2.80 3.31
N SER A 225 -13.32 1.59 3.10
CA SER A 225 -13.12 1.00 1.77
C SER A 225 -14.44 0.71 1.06
N ALA A 226 -15.46 0.22 1.80
CA ALA A 226 -16.79 0.02 1.25
C ALA A 226 -17.41 1.35 0.76
N ILE A 227 -17.30 2.41 1.56
CA ILE A 227 -17.78 3.75 1.15
C ILE A 227 -16.92 4.28 -0.02
N SER A 228 -15.60 4.08 0.03
CA SER A 228 -14.67 4.53 -1.01
C SER A 228 -15.01 3.90 -2.37
N SER A 229 -15.26 2.60 -2.43
CA SER A 229 -15.62 1.91 -3.66
C SER A 229 -16.91 2.43 -4.30
N LEU A 230 -17.90 2.80 -3.48
CA LEU A 230 -19.17 3.38 -3.94
C LEU A 230 -19.02 4.77 -4.57
N ILE A 231 -17.94 5.49 -4.28
CA ILE A 231 -17.64 6.80 -4.88
C ILE A 231 -16.45 6.75 -5.85
N GLY A 232 -16.11 5.55 -6.34
CA GLY A 232 -15.05 5.34 -7.33
C GLY A 232 -13.63 5.39 -6.77
N GLY A 233 -13.47 5.26 -5.45
CA GLY A 233 -12.17 5.18 -4.80
C GLY A 233 -11.71 3.74 -4.57
N PHE A 234 -10.46 3.61 -4.13
CA PHE A 234 -9.80 2.34 -3.84
C PHE A 234 -10.00 1.91 -2.38
N THR A 235 -9.53 0.69 -2.07
CA THR A 235 -9.40 0.21 -0.69
C THR A 235 -8.51 1.15 0.12
N THR A 236 -8.96 1.55 1.29
CA THR A 236 -8.19 2.41 2.20
C THR A 236 -7.40 1.56 3.18
N THR A 237 -6.14 1.93 3.40
CA THR A 237 -5.23 1.31 4.37
C THR A 237 -4.36 2.35 5.06
N ALA A 238 -3.71 1.96 6.15
CA ALA A 238 -2.72 2.77 6.85
C ALA A 238 -1.41 2.85 6.06
N TYR A 239 -0.86 4.05 5.90
CA TYR A 239 0.35 4.26 5.11
C TYR A 239 1.64 4.02 5.88
N PRO A 240 2.53 3.10 5.42
CA PRO A 240 3.84 2.86 6.02
C PRO A 240 4.73 4.10 6.07
N GLN A 241 4.60 4.99 5.07
CA GLN A 241 5.37 6.24 4.99
C GLN A 241 5.13 7.15 6.20
N ASN A 242 3.95 7.08 6.83
CA ASN A 242 3.67 7.84 8.04
C ASN A 242 4.53 7.41 9.22
N VAL A 243 4.90 6.13 9.30
CA VAL A 243 5.78 5.61 10.34
C VAL A 243 7.17 6.25 10.26
N ALA A 244 7.69 6.43 9.04
CA ALA A 244 8.95 7.12 8.81
C ALA A 244 8.85 8.60 9.21
N LEU A 245 7.73 9.25 8.88
CA LEU A 245 7.47 10.64 9.24
C LEU A 245 7.36 10.83 10.76
N LEU A 246 6.70 9.91 11.47
CA LEU A 246 6.61 9.92 12.93
C LEU A 246 7.99 9.87 13.60
N LYS A 247 8.93 9.09 13.07
CA LYS A 247 10.31 9.03 13.58
C LYS A 247 11.05 10.37 13.45
N VAL A 248 10.71 11.15 12.42
CA VAL A 248 11.38 12.44 12.14
C VAL A 248 10.78 13.59 12.95
N THR A 249 9.45 13.57 13.14
CA THR A 249 8.72 14.67 13.79
C THR A 249 8.64 14.52 15.30
N ASP A 250 8.81 13.32 15.80
CA ASP A 250 8.61 13.00 17.21
C ASP A 250 9.97 12.66 17.86
N GLU A 251 10.80 13.62 18.15
CA GLU A 251 12.01 13.43 18.99
C GLU A 251 11.70 12.74 20.34
N GLY A 252 10.76 11.79 20.33
CA GLY A 252 10.32 10.95 21.45
C GLY A 252 9.36 11.63 22.42
N LYS A 253 8.78 12.79 22.13
CA LYS A 253 8.04 13.58 23.12
C LYS A 253 6.58 13.91 22.82
N THR A 254 6.11 13.86 21.57
CA THR A 254 4.73 14.30 21.26
C THR A 254 3.89 13.21 20.62
N ARG A 255 3.08 12.53 21.42
CA ARG A 255 2.01 11.61 20.97
C ARG A 255 0.86 12.36 20.29
N THR A 256 1.15 13.48 19.62
CA THR A 256 0.10 14.34 19.07
C THR A 256 -0.45 13.79 17.77
N ARG A 257 -1.76 13.71 17.67
CA ARG A 257 -2.51 13.32 16.48
C ARG A 257 -2.96 14.52 15.65
N VAL A 258 -2.67 15.73 16.14
CA VAL A 258 -3.14 16.99 15.53
C VAL A 258 -2.72 17.12 14.06
N PRO A 259 -1.45 16.87 13.66
CA PRO A 259 -1.06 16.96 12.25
C PRO A 259 -1.86 16.02 11.34
N VAL A 260 -2.15 14.80 11.82
CA VAL A 260 -2.92 13.80 11.06
C VAL A 260 -4.39 14.19 10.97
N ILE A 261 -4.95 14.79 12.02
CA ILE A 261 -6.32 15.34 11.99
C ILE A 261 -6.40 16.48 10.98
N ILE A 262 -5.43 17.38 10.98
CA ILE A 262 -5.37 18.49 9.99
C ILE A 262 -5.27 17.92 8.56
N ALA A 263 -4.39 16.94 8.33
CA ALA A 263 -4.27 16.26 7.04
C ALA A 263 -5.59 15.59 6.62
N GLY A 264 -6.28 14.95 7.54
CA GLY A 264 -7.60 14.37 7.29
C GLY A 264 -8.64 15.40 6.88
N VAL A 265 -8.68 16.57 7.53
CA VAL A 265 -9.56 17.70 7.15
C VAL A 265 -9.19 18.20 5.76
N VAL A 266 -7.90 18.42 5.48
CA VAL A 266 -7.42 18.84 4.16
C VAL A 266 -7.85 17.86 3.08
N PHE A 267 -7.71 16.57 3.28
CA PHE A 267 -8.15 15.56 2.32
C PHE A 267 -9.67 15.56 2.09
N VAL A 268 -10.47 15.82 3.13
CA VAL A 268 -11.91 15.96 2.97
C VAL A 268 -12.22 17.17 2.10
N VAL A 269 -11.60 18.31 2.38
CA VAL A 269 -11.80 19.54 1.60
C VAL A 269 -11.37 19.36 0.14
N LEU A 270 -10.19 18.77 -0.08
CA LEU A 270 -9.69 18.48 -1.43
C LEU A 270 -10.61 17.55 -2.22
N GLY A 271 -11.30 16.63 -1.54
CA GLY A 271 -12.29 15.74 -2.17
C GLY A 271 -13.50 16.47 -2.78
N PHE A 272 -13.77 17.70 -2.37
CA PHE A 272 -14.84 18.54 -2.93
C PHE A 272 -14.33 19.56 -3.96
N ILE A 273 -13.02 19.51 -4.30
CA ILE A 273 -12.41 20.45 -5.25
C ILE A 273 -11.94 19.68 -6.51
N PRO A 274 -12.81 19.53 -7.54
CA PRO A 274 -12.44 18.81 -8.78
C PRO A 274 -11.21 19.40 -9.49
N LYS A 275 -10.99 20.73 -9.38
CA LYS A 275 -9.77 21.36 -9.90
C LYS A 275 -8.50 20.81 -9.26
N ALA A 276 -8.49 20.53 -7.96
CA ALA A 276 -7.33 19.95 -7.29
C ALA A 276 -7.04 18.53 -7.83
N GLY A 277 -8.09 17.71 -8.00
CA GLY A 277 -7.97 16.40 -8.64
C GLY A 277 -7.44 16.49 -10.07
N ALA A 278 -7.93 17.44 -10.86
CA ALA A 278 -7.47 17.67 -12.22
C ALA A 278 -5.98 18.08 -12.29
N VAL A 279 -5.53 18.94 -11.39
CA VAL A 279 -4.10 19.30 -11.29
C VAL A 279 -3.26 18.06 -11.01
N LEU A 280 -3.66 17.24 -10.04
CA LEU A 280 -2.93 16.03 -9.68
C LEU A 280 -2.92 14.98 -10.81
N SER A 281 -4.01 14.86 -11.57
CA SER A 281 -4.09 13.91 -12.70
C SER A 281 -3.31 14.34 -13.94
N LEU A 282 -2.88 15.59 -14.02
CA LEU A 282 -2.08 16.14 -15.13
C LEU A 282 -0.60 16.25 -14.79
N ILE A 283 -0.18 15.73 -13.64
CA ILE A 283 1.25 15.65 -13.30
C ILE A 283 1.93 14.71 -14.30
N PRO A 284 2.99 15.14 -14.97
CA PRO A 284 3.66 14.32 -15.99
C PRO A 284 4.28 13.05 -15.42
N SER A 285 4.22 11.96 -16.20
CA SER A 285 4.80 10.66 -15.86
C SER A 285 6.22 10.73 -15.29
N PRO A 286 7.18 11.50 -15.86
CA PRO A 286 8.54 11.59 -15.31
C PRO A 286 8.61 12.11 -13.88
N VAL A 287 7.71 13.01 -13.50
CA VAL A 287 7.62 13.53 -12.13
C VAL A 287 7.09 12.44 -11.20
N ILE A 288 6.06 11.73 -11.63
CA ILE A 288 5.48 10.60 -10.89
C ILE A 288 6.55 9.54 -10.68
N GLY A 289 7.24 9.10 -11.72
CA GLY A 289 8.32 8.12 -11.64
C GLY A 289 9.47 8.57 -10.73
N GLY A 290 9.87 9.83 -10.82
CA GLY A 290 10.91 10.43 -9.98
C GLY A 290 10.55 10.42 -8.49
N ILE A 291 9.25 10.53 -8.14
CA ILE A 291 8.76 10.47 -6.76
C ILE A 291 8.57 9.02 -6.29
N PHE A 292 8.00 8.18 -7.14
CA PHE A 292 7.67 6.81 -6.75
C PHE A 292 8.89 5.89 -6.63
N LEU A 293 9.98 6.18 -7.36
CA LEU A 293 11.21 5.39 -7.26
C LEU A 293 11.81 5.38 -5.84
N PRO A 294 12.04 6.53 -5.18
CA PRO A 294 12.45 6.54 -3.78
C PRO A 294 11.40 5.98 -2.83
N ALA A 295 10.10 6.13 -3.14
CA ALA A 295 9.02 5.58 -2.32
C ALA A 295 9.03 4.04 -2.35
N ALA A 296 9.14 3.43 -3.53
CA ALA A 296 9.27 1.98 -3.69
C ALA A 296 10.52 1.44 -2.98
N ALA A 297 11.67 2.12 -3.12
CA ALA A 297 12.89 1.78 -2.40
C ALA A 297 12.72 1.85 -0.87
N SER A 298 11.95 2.82 -0.37
CA SER A 298 11.62 2.94 1.06
C SER A 298 10.77 1.76 1.55
N LEU A 299 9.81 1.28 0.74
CA LEU A 299 9.02 0.09 1.07
C LEU A 299 9.88 -1.18 1.11
N ILE A 300 10.75 -1.38 0.12
CA ILE A 300 11.74 -2.49 0.12
C ILE A 300 12.58 -2.45 1.40
N SER A 301 13.10 -1.29 1.76
CA SER A 301 13.89 -1.09 2.98
C SER A 301 13.07 -1.38 4.25
N THR A 302 11.80 -0.98 4.28
CA THR A 302 10.89 -1.24 5.42
C THR A 302 10.62 -2.73 5.57
N GLY A 303 10.33 -3.43 4.46
CA GLY A 303 10.18 -4.87 4.44
C GLY A 303 11.42 -5.60 4.96
N PHE A 304 12.59 -5.21 4.47
CA PHE A 304 13.87 -5.75 4.93
C PHE A 304 14.12 -5.52 6.43
N ASN A 305 13.84 -4.31 6.93
CA ASN A 305 13.98 -3.98 8.35
C ASN A 305 13.00 -4.78 9.23
N THR A 306 11.82 -5.11 8.71
CA THR A 306 10.85 -5.97 9.40
C THR A 306 11.36 -7.41 9.48
N LEU A 307 11.93 -7.92 8.38
CA LEU A 307 12.52 -9.26 8.33
C LEU A 307 13.73 -9.41 9.27
N ARG A 308 14.54 -8.36 9.44
CA ARG A 308 15.68 -8.36 10.39
C ARG A 308 15.26 -8.53 11.85
N LYS A 309 14.00 -8.31 12.20
CA LYS A 309 13.47 -8.53 13.56
C LYS A 309 13.11 -9.99 13.83
N VAL A 310 13.07 -10.82 12.79
CA VAL A 310 12.76 -12.25 12.90
C VAL A 310 14.02 -12.99 13.32
N GLU A 311 13.89 -13.99 14.19
CA GLU A 311 15.00 -14.87 14.55
C GLU A 311 15.54 -15.55 13.30
N SER A 312 16.85 -15.41 13.08
CA SER A 312 17.53 -15.86 11.86
C SER A 312 18.09 -17.26 12.08
N ASP A 313 17.22 -18.26 11.95
CA ASP A 313 17.60 -19.67 11.84
C ASP A 313 17.52 -20.14 10.37
N ASP A 314 18.11 -21.28 10.07
CA ASP A 314 18.15 -21.83 8.70
C ASP A 314 16.76 -22.00 8.10
N ARG A 315 15.77 -22.43 8.90
CA ARG A 315 14.39 -22.64 8.47
C ARG A 315 13.72 -21.33 8.07
N THR A 316 13.89 -20.30 8.89
CA THR A 316 13.37 -18.96 8.65
C THR A 316 13.99 -18.34 7.40
N GLN A 317 15.32 -18.50 7.21
CA GLN A 317 16.01 -18.00 6.01
C GLN A 317 15.49 -18.67 4.74
N VAL A 318 15.28 -19.99 4.76
CA VAL A 318 14.70 -20.74 3.63
C VAL A 318 13.29 -20.26 3.32
N VAL A 319 12.44 -20.06 4.34
CA VAL A 319 11.06 -19.57 4.15
C VAL A 319 11.07 -18.17 3.52
N ILE A 320 11.90 -17.26 4.02
CA ILE A 320 12.01 -15.89 3.46
C ILE A 320 12.53 -15.95 2.02
N GLY A 321 13.66 -16.65 1.80
CA GLY A 321 14.31 -16.70 0.50
C GLY A 321 13.43 -17.29 -0.59
N LEU A 322 12.80 -18.45 -0.32
CA LEU A 322 11.87 -19.07 -1.27
C LEU A 322 10.63 -18.21 -1.52
N SER A 323 10.05 -17.59 -0.49
CA SER A 323 8.88 -16.74 -0.65
C SER A 323 9.16 -15.52 -1.51
N LEU A 324 10.30 -14.87 -1.31
CA LEU A 324 10.74 -13.74 -2.13
C LEU A 324 11.05 -14.17 -3.56
N LEU A 325 11.78 -15.29 -3.74
CA LEU A 325 12.10 -15.82 -5.06
C LEU A 325 10.83 -16.16 -5.85
N LEU A 326 9.88 -16.89 -5.23
CA LEU A 326 8.62 -17.24 -5.86
C LEU A 326 7.79 -15.99 -6.20
N GLY A 327 7.68 -15.02 -5.27
CA GLY A 327 6.96 -13.79 -5.47
C GLY A 327 7.52 -12.93 -6.61
N ILE A 328 8.83 -12.96 -6.84
CA ILE A 328 9.49 -12.17 -7.90
C ILE A 328 9.51 -12.93 -9.24
N ALA A 329 9.85 -14.20 -9.22
CA ALA A 329 10.13 -14.96 -10.44
C ALA A 329 8.89 -15.58 -11.08
N LEU A 330 7.96 -16.15 -10.29
CA LEU A 330 6.77 -16.83 -10.80
C LEU A 330 5.86 -15.96 -11.67
N PRO A 331 5.58 -14.70 -11.34
CA PRO A 331 4.76 -13.84 -12.19
C PRO A 331 5.28 -13.72 -13.62
N ASN A 332 6.59 -13.58 -13.76
CA ASN A 332 7.23 -13.49 -15.07
C ASN A 332 7.28 -14.85 -15.79
N ALA A 333 7.60 -15.91 -15.05
CA ALA A 333 7.70 -17.26 -15.62
C ALA A 333 6.34 -17.81 -16.11
N LEU A 334 5.25 -17.40 -15.44
CA LEU A 334 3.90 -17.88 -15.74
C LEU A 334 3.03 -16.84 -16.46
N SER A 335 3.65 -15.82 -17.04
CA SER A 335 2.95 -14.75 -17.79
C SER A 335 2.14 -15.25 -19.01
N GLY A 336 2.47 -16.43 -19.53
CA GLY A 336 1.74 -17.07 -20.63
C GLY A 336 0.52 -17.91 -20.21
N LEU A 337 0.19 -18.00 -18.93
CA LEU A 337 -1.02 -18.68 -18.48
C LEU A 337 -2.26 -17.85 -18.81
N GLU A 338 -3.38 -18.52 -19.06
CA GLU A 338 -4.67 -17.89 -19.33
C GLU A 338 -5.67 -18.17 -18.18
N GLY A 339 -6.73 -17.33 -18.11
CA GLY A 339 -7.82 -17.52 -17.17
C GLY A 339 -7.51 -17.09 -15.74
N GLY A 340 -8.25 -17.63 -14.76
CA GLY A 340 -8.12 -17.25 -13.34
C GLY A 340 -6.74 -17.54 -12.73
N ALA A 341 -6.04 -18.55 -13.23
CA ALA A 341 -4.67 -18.86 -12.80
C ALA A 341 -3.69 -17.74 -13.18
N HIS A 342 -3.82 -17.16 -14.36
CA HIS A 342 -3.00 -16.01 -14.78
C HIS A 342 -3.11 -14.85 -13.78
N VAL A 343 -4.33 -14.49 -13.41
CA VAL A 343 -4.56 -13.34 -12.49
C VAL A 343 -3.90 -13.55 -11.13
N PHE A 344 -3.90 -14.78 -10.62
CA PHE A 344 -3.22 -15.10 -9.36
C PHE A 344 -1.69 -15.05 -9.53
N PHE A 345 -1.16 -15.78 -10.51
CA PHE A 345 0.29 -15.93 -10.68
C PHE A 345 0.98 -14.70 -11.27
N SER A 346 0.26 -13.79 -11.93
CA SER A 346 0.82 -12.52 -12.42
C SER A 346 1.07 -11.49 -11.32
N ASN A 347 0.55 -11.70 -10.11
CA ASN A 347 0.70 -10.76 -9.02
C ASN A 347 1.76 -11.22 -8.01
N SER A 348 2.90 -10.54 -7.99
CA SER A 348 4.04 -10.82 -7.09
C SER A 348 3.65 -10.84 -5.61
N ILE A 349 2.75 -9.95 -5.20
CA ILE A 349 2.34 -9.81 -3.80
C ILE A 349 1.50 -11.03 -3.39
N LEU A 350 0.57 -11.45 -4.27
CA LEU A 350 -0.27 -12.62 -4.01
C LEU A 350 0.56 -13.89 -3.91
N VAL A 351 1.41 -14.13 -4.90
CA VAL A 351 2.29 -15.30 -4.92
C VAL A 351 3.18 -15.36 -3.68
N GLY A 352 3.81 -14.23 -3.34
CA GLY A 352 4.69 -14.17 -2.18
C GLY A 352 3.95 -14.31 -0.84
N ALA A 353 2.77 -13.70 -0.70
CA ALA A 353 1.94 -13.82 0.50
C ALA A 353 1.52 -15.28 0.74
N PHE A 354 1.04 -15.96 -0.30
CA PHE A 354 0.70 -17.38 -0.21
C PHE A 354 1.92 -18.25 0.07
N SER A 355 3.02 -18.02 -0.63
CA SER A 355 4.26 -18.77 -0.43
C SER A 355 4.76 -18.64 1.00
N VAL A 356 4.84 -17.44 1.56
CA VAL A 356 5.35 -17.27 2.93
C VAL A 356 4.43 -17.89 3.97
N VAL A 357 3.12 -17.83 3.81
CA VAL A 357 2.16 -18.43 4.73
C VAL A 357 2.26 -19.96 4.69
N ILE A 358 2.28 -20.55 3.48
CA ILE A 358 2.36 -22.01 3.31
C ILE A 358 3.73 -22.52 3.79
N LEU A 359 4.83 -21.91 3.35
CA LEU A 359 6.17 -22.35 3.74
C LEU A 359 6.41 -22.19 5.24
N LYS A 360 5.93 -21.08 5.85
CA LYS A 360 5.99 -20.92 7.30
C LYS A 360 5.20 -22.01 8.02
N ALA A 361 3.99 -22.30 7.58
CA ALA A 361 3.16 -23.35 8.17
C ALA A 361 3.83 -24.73 8.09
N LEU A 362 4.42 -25.06 6.94
CA LEU A 362 5.03 -26.38 6.71
C LEU A 362 6.43 -26.53 7.35
N ILE A 363 7.27 -25.48 7.26
CA ILE A 363 8.71 -25.58 7.64
C ILE A 363 8.93 -25.16 9.10
N ILE A 364 8.11 -24.23 9.62
CA ILE A 364 8.29 -23.66 10.97
C ILE A 364 7.19 -24.17 11.92
N ASP A 365 5.92 -23.92 11.59
CA ASP A 365 4.83 -24.11 12.56
C ASP A 365 4.54 -25.60 12.79
N LEU A 366 4.47 -26.41 11.73
CA LEU A 366 4.16 -27.84 11.82
C LEU A 366 5.25 -28.64 12.57
N PRO A 367 6.55 -28.49 12.29
CA PRO A 367 7.59 -29.18 13.07
C PRO A 367 7.62 -28.75 14.54
N ASN A 368 7.40 -27.47 14.83
CA ASN A 368 7.35 -27.00 16.21
C ASN A 368 6.11 -27.54 16.96
N PHE A 369 4.98 -27.68 16.27
CA PHE A 369 3.78 -28.30 16.84
C PHE A 369 4.03 -29.79 17.18
N ILE A 370 4.63 -30.56 16.27
CA ILE A 370 4.96 -31.96 16.48
C ILE A 370 5.94 -32.13 17.65
N ALA A 371 6.99 -31.31 17.71
CA ALA A 371 7.97 -31.36 18.79
C ALA A 371 7.35 -31.10 20.16
N ARG A 372 6.47 -30.10 20.28
CA ARG A 372 5.77 -29.77 21.55
C ARG A 372 4.89 -30.94 22.03
N HIS A 373 4.17 -31.59 21.11
CA HIS A 373 3.29 -32.70 21.50
C HIS A 373 4.09 -33.97 21.82
N ALA A 374 5.28 -34.17 21.27
CA ALA A 374 6.19 -35.24 21.66
C ALA A 374 6.71 -35.00 23.09
N ASP A 375 7.16 -33.81 23.43
CA ASP A 375 7.62 -33.43 24.78
C ASP A 375 6.52 -33.57 25.85
N GLU A 376 5.28 -33.20 25.53
CA GLU A 376 4.15 -33.34 26.45
C GLU A 376 3.82 -34.81 26.75
N ARG A 377 3.90 -35.68 25.74
CA ARG A 377 3.71 -37.13 25.92
C ARG A 377 4.82 -37.78 26.75
N THR A 378 6.04 -37.34 26.59
CA THR A 378 7.18 -37.83 27.38
C THR A 378 7.03 -37.42 28.85
N LYS A 379 6.63 -36.19 29.13
CA LYS A 379 6.38 -35.73 30.50
C LYS A 379 5.15 -36.33 31.19
N GLN A 380 4.20 -36.90 30.45
CA GLN A 380 3.05 -37.62 31.00
C GLN A 380 3.35 -39.10 31.24
N ALA A 381 4.43 -39.62 30.67
CA ALA A 381 4.87 -41.01 30.82
C ALA A 381 5.94 -41.18 31.93
N GLU A 382 6.56 -40.12 32.43
CA GLU A 382 7.36 -40.01 33.63
C GLU A 382 6.48 -39.71 34.88
#